data_51af15f67875b8e0035990d5922af1ae
#
_entry.id   51af15f67875b8e0035990d5922af1ae
#
_cell.length_a   1.000
_cell.length_b   1.000
_cell.length_c   1.000
_cell.angle_alpha   90.00
_cell.angle_beta   90.00
_cell.angle_gamma   90.00
#
_symmetry.space_group_name_H-M   'P 1'
#
loop_
_entity.id
_entity.type
_entity.pdbx_description
1 polymer ?
#
loop_
_entity_poly.entity_id
_entity_poly.type
_entity_poly.pdbx_seq_one_letter_code
_entity_poly.pdbx_strand_id
1 'polypeptide(L)'
;MVQNKQIRNFLFLLSGMVLLFCGSIPNFAESVIALLRGLLSFINLGWIGTLLIISRVLLILGGTALSVIGAIFMIQDATAAKRQPNWVVLGCTGGGVFFGLLSLVPLLFWIGIFGVAALVVAMVFAYKDVVGAWRNPVSKIASFMMIGSLVAYFDRFYNIPMGLMETHWLAGLCGIAAFIYLCVWKGKLAVHLDEAGRSGMQLFFVGAILYAVATLFNFFPFVNFLGWILAVAAWVVVLIGYIKLMNSTSFGKSGNKPGMFMMIGHLVAILSFIPLFNLAALASVGFGWWMMISGLEEKA
;
A
#
# COMPACT_ATOMS: atom_id res chain seq x y z
N MET A 1 12.09 -4.66 -22.01
CA MET A 1 10.67 -4.85 -22.36
C MET A 1 9.97 -5.91 -21.49
N VAL A 2 10.60 -7.05 -21.19
CA VAL A 2 10.04 -8.13 -20.33
C VAL A 2 9.79 -7.66 -18.89
N GLN A 3 10.72 -6.90 -18.31
CA GLN A 3 10.63 -6.39 -16.94
C GLN A 3 9.44 -5.46 -16.70
N ASN A 4 9.13 -4.56 -17.65
CA ASN A 4 7.96 -3.67 -17.53
C ASN A 4 6.62 -4.43 -17.52
N LYS A 5 6.56 -5.57 -18.19
CA LYS A 5 5.38 -6.44 -18.16
C LYS A 5 5.19 -7.11 -16.81
N GLN A 6 6.27 -7.61 -16.20
CA GLN A 6 6.22 -8.26 -14.88
C GLN A 6 5.77 -7.28 -13.79
N ILE A 7 6.30 -6.05 -13.79
CA ILE A 7 5.89 -5.02 -12.85
C ILE A 7 4.42 -4.67 -13.06
N ARG A 8 3.97 -4.50 -14.30
CA ARG A 8 2.58 -4.25 -14.62
C ARG A 8 1.65 -5.35 -14.09
N ASN A 9 1.99 -6.61 -14.34
CA ASN A 9 1.18 -7.76 -13.94
C ASN A 9 1.10 -7.86 -12.41
N PHE A 10 2.22 -7.62 -11.73
CA PHE A 10 2.27 -7.55 -10.28
C PHE A 10 1.38 -6.43 -9.72
N LEU A 11 1.34 -5.27 -10.37
CA LEU A 11 0.49 -4.16 -9.95
C LEU A 11 -1.00 -4.46 -10.12
N PHE A 12 -1.39 -5.11 -11.23
CA PHE A 12 -2.78 -5.56 -11.39
C PHE A 12 -3.16 -6.52 -10.28
N LEU A 13 -2.30 -7.51 -9.99
CA LEU A 13 -2.52 -8.48 -8.93
C LEU A 13 -2.59 -7.78 -7.56
N LEU A 14 -1.63 -6.91 -7.26
CA LEU A 14 -1.57 -6.15 -6.01
C LEU A 14 -2.80 -5.26 -5.83
N SER A 15 -3.18 -4.51 -6.86
CA SER A 15 -4.37 -3.65 -6.83
C SER A 15 -5.64 -4.48 -6.59
N GLY A 16 -5.77 -5.60 -7.29
CA GLY A 16 -6.89 -6.52 -7.10
C GLY A 16 -6.94 -7.09 -5.68
N MET A 17 -5.80 -7.52 -5.15
CA MET A 17 -5.69 -8.03 -3.78
C MET A 17 -6.02 -6.97 -2.73
N VAL A 18 -5.55 -5.73 -2.90
CA VAL A 18 -5.87 -4.62 -1.99
C VAL A 18 -7.37 -4.32 -1.98
N LEU A 19 -8.02 -4.28 -3.15
CA LEU A 19 -9.46 -4.06 -3.24
C LEU A 19 -10.26 -5.22 -2.62
N LEU A 20 -9.86 -6.46 -2.88
CA LEU A 20 -10.49 -7.65 -2.26
C LEU A 20 -10.33 -7.62 -0.75
N PHE A 21 -9.14 -7.27 -0.26
CA PHE A 21 -8.87 -7.13 1.16
C PHE A 21 -9.78 -6.05 1.79
N CYS A 22 -9.86 -4.86 1.19
CA CYS A 22 -10.72 -3.78 1.64
C CYS A 22 -12.21 -4.18 1.66
N GLY A 23 -12.66 -4.94 0.67
CA GLY A 23 -14.05 -5.39 0.57
C GLY A 23 -14.39 -6.56 1.50
N SER A 24 -13.41 -7.41 1.84
CA SER A 24 -13.63 -8.63 2.63
C SER A 24 -13.67 -8.40 4.13
N ILE A 25 -13.18 -7.25 4.64
CA ILE A 25 -13.20 -6.94 6.07
C ILE A 25 -14.53 -6.26 6.42
N PRO A 26 -15.38 -6.89 7.24
CA PRO A 26 -16.73 -6.38 7.54
C PRO A 26 -16.72 -5.12 8.40
N ASN A 27 -15.72 -4.93 9.25
CA ASN A 27 -15.71 -3.94 10.30
C ASN A 27 -15.70 -2.47 9.84
N PHE A 28 -15.18 -2.18 8.66
CA PHE A 28 -15.10 -0.80 8.17
C PHE A 28 -16.50 -0.20 7.92
N ALA A 29 -17.35 -0.91 7.19
CA ALA A 29 -18.70 -0.44 6.87
C ALA A 29 -19.56 -0.32 8.15
N GLU A 30 -19.46 -1.30 9.05
CA GLU A 30 -20.22 -1.33 10.29
C GLU A 30 -19.78 -0.22 11.27
N SER A 31 -18.47 0.03 11.38
CA SER A 31 -17.94 1.08 12.27
C SER A 31 -18.33 2.47 11.80
N VAL A 32 -18.30 2.74 10.49
CA VAL A 32 -18.76 4.02 9.92
C VAL A 32 -20.27 4.19 10.10
N ILE A 33 -21.06 3.13 9.89
CA ILE A 33 -22.52 3.18 10.14
C ILE A 33 -22.81 3.44 11.62
N ALA A 34 -22.11 2.76 12.53
CA ALA A 34 -22.30 2.94 13.96
C ALA A 34 -21.96 4.37 14.40
N LEU A 35 -20.83 4.92 13.90
CA LEU A 35 -20.43 6.30 14.17
C LEU A 35 -21.46 7.31 13.64
N LEU A 36 -21.89 7.15 12.40
CA LEU A 36 -22.87 8.05 11.78
C LEU A 36 -24.25 7.93 12.42
N ARG A 37 -24.69 6.73 12.83
CA ARG A 37 -25.92 6.54 13.61
C ARG A 37 -25.85 7.24 14.97
N GLY A 38 -24.69 7.18 15.64
CA GLY A 38 -24.48 7.87 16.91
C GLY A 38 -24.49 9.40 16.77
N LEU A 39 -23.85 9.94 15.74
CA LEU A 39 -23.77 11.39 15.49
C LEU A 39 -25.03 11.98 14.89
N LEU A 40 -25.76 11.22 14.11
CA LEU A 40 -26.88 11.69 13.28
C LEU A 40 -28.16 10.88 13.59
N SER A 41 -28.42 10.60 14.87
CA SER A 41 -29.56 9.78 15.32
C SER A 41 -30.93 10.32 14.90
N PHE A 42 -30.98 11.61 14.53
CA PHE A 42 -32.18 12.30 14.05
C PHE A 42 -32.34 12.30 12.51
N ILE A 43 -31.38 11.75 11.77
CA ILE A 43 -31.46 11.65 10.31
C ILE A 43 -31.67 10.19 9.93
N ASN A 44 -32.60 9.93 9.01
CA ASN A 44 -32.80 8.57 8.48
C ASN A 44 -31.59 8.17 7.59
N LEU A 45 -30.65 7.40 8.15
CA LEU A 45 -29.39 6.98 7.52
C LEU A 45 -29.51 5.66 6.75
N GLY A 46 -30.73 5.19 6.45
CA GLY A 46 -30.93 3.92 5.73
C GLY A 46 -30.22 3.89 4.38
N TRP A 47 -30.19 5.02 3.66
CA TRP A 47 -29.49 5.16 2.38
C TRP A 47 -27.96 5.02 2.50
N ILE A 48 -27.35 5.45 3.63
CA ILE A 48 -25.90 5.29 3.87
C ILE A 48 -25.55 3.82 4.01
N GLY A 49 -26.39 3.04 4.73
CA GLY A 49 -26.20 1.59 4.81
C GLY A 49 -26.20 0.94 3.43
N THR A 50 -27.11 1.35 2.55
CA THR A 50 -27.17 0.87 1.17
C THR A 50 -25.91 1.26 0.38
N LEU A 51 -25.43 2.50 0.48
CA LEU A 51 -24.20 2.94 -0.18
C LEU A 51 -22.95 2.15 0.28
N LEU A 52 -22.88 1.82 1.56
CA LEU A 52 -21.76 1.03 2.08
C LEU A 52 -21.79 -0.42 1.58
N ILE A 53 -22.97 -1.04 1.49
CA ILE A 53 -23.13 -2.36 0.88
C ILE A 53 -22.71 -2.31 -0.60
N ILE A 54 -23.18 -1.32 -1.34
CA ILE A 54 -22.82 -1.14 -2.75
C ILE A 54 -21.30 -0.95 -2.89
N SER A 55 -20.68 -0.10 -2.07
CA SER A 55 -19.24 0.13 -2.12
C SER A 55 -18.44 -1.15 -1.83
N ARG A 56 -18.87 -1.94 -0.86
CA ARG A 56 -18.27 -3.25 -0.56
C ARG A 56 -18.36 -4.21 -1.73
N VAL A 57 -19.54 -4.31 -2.34
CA VAL A 57 -19.75 -5.16 -3.54
C VAL A 57 -18.84 -4.71 -4.68
N LEU A 58 -18.75 -3.40 -4.94
CA LEU A 58 -17.88 -2.85 -5.98
C LEU A 58 -16.40 -3.12 -5.70
N LEU A 59 -15.94 -3.01 -4.46
CA LEU A 59 -14.57 -3.32 -4.08
C LEU A 59 -14.24 -4.81 -4.30
N ILE A 60 -15.15 -5.71 -3.91
CA ILE A 60 -14.95 -7.15 -4.10
C ILE A 60 -15.00 -7.52 -5.58
N LEU A 61 -15.95 -7.01 -6.34
CA LEU A 61 -16.04 -7.30 -7.78
C LEU A 61 -14.87 -6.68 -8.56
N GLY A 62 -14.53 -5.43 -8.28
CA GLY A 62 -13.39 -4.75 -8.89
C GLY A 62 -12.06 -5.44 -8.53
N GLY A 63 -11.90 -5.81 -7.26
CA GLY A 63 -10.74 -6.56 -6.80
C GLY A 63 -10.63 -7.96 -7.43
N THR A 64 -11.75 -8.66 -7.57
CA THR A 64 -11.83 -9.94 -8.30
C THR A 64 -11.40 -9.77 -9.75
N ALA A 65 -11.97 -8.79 -10.46
CA ALA A 65 -11.64 -8.55 -11.87
C ALA A 65 -10.15 -8.24 -12.06
N LEU A 66 -9.58 -7.35 -11.27
CA LEU A 66 -8.16 -7.00 -11.35
C LEU A 66 -7.24 -8.17 -10.96
N SER A 67 -7.61 -8.96 -9.96
CA SER A 67 -6.83 -10.14 -9.56
C SER A 67 -6.83 -11.21 -10.64
N VAL A 68 -7.98 -11.45 -11.29
CA VAL A 68 -8.10 -12.39 -12.41
C VAL A 68 -7.28 -11.90 -13.61
N ILE A 69 -7.38 -10.61 -13.97
CA ILE A 69 -6.59 -10.02 -15.06
C ILE A 69 -5.10 -10.16 -14.77
N GLY A 70 -4.67 -9.83 -13.55
CA GLY A 70 -3.28 -9.97 -13.12
C GLY A 70 -2.78 -11.42 -13.20
N ALA A 71 -3.59 -12.38 -12.75
CA ALA A 71 -3.30 -13.81 -12.84
C ALA A 71 -3.18 -14.29 -14.28
N ILE A 72 -4.09 -13.88 -15.17
CA ILE A 72 -4.03 -14.20 -16.61
C ILE A 72 -2.72 -13.67 -17.22
N PHE A 73 -2.37 -12.43 -16.95
CA PHE A 73 -1.12 -11.84 -17.45
C PHE A 73 0.11 -12.56 -16.92
N MET A 74 0.12 -12.99 -15.65
CA MET A 74 1.21 -13.79 -15.08
C MET A 74 1.36 -15.13 -15.80
N ILE A 75 0.25 -15.83 -16.10
CA ILE A 75 0.26 -17.09 -16.85
C ILE A 75 0.80 -16.85 -18.26
N GLN A 76 0.30 -15.83 -18.96
CA GLN A 76 0.74 -15.50 -20.32
C GLN A 76 2.24 -15.19 -20.38
N ASP A 77 2.75 -14.40 -19.45
CA ASP A 77 4.17 -14.05 -19.38
C ASP A 77 5.04 -15.27 -19.02
N ALA A 78 4.56 -16.15 -18.13
CA ALA A 78 5.26 -17.38 -17.80
C ALA A 78 5.33 -18.32 -19.02
N THR A 79 4.23 -18.47 -19.73
CA THR A 79 4.15 -19.28 -20.96
C THR A 79 5.04 -18.72 -22.05
N ALA A 80 5.03 -17.42 -22.29
CA ALA A 80 5.89 -16.75 -23.26
C ALA A 80 7.38 -16.90 -22.91
N ALA A 81 7.71 -16.94 -21.63
CA ALA A 81 9.07 -17.16 -21.13
C ALA A 81 9.45 -18.65 -21.03
N LYS A 82 8.58 -19.58 -21.46
CA LYS A 82 8.76 -21.04 -21.33
C LYS A 82 9.08 -21.50 -19.91
N ARG A 83 8.53 -20.83 -18.90
CA ARG A 83 8.65 -21.16 -17.47
C ARG A 83 7.30 -21.54 -16.89
N GLN A 84 7.31 -22.30 -15.81
CA GLN A 84 6.06 -22.60 -15.09
C GLN A 84 5.57 -21.36 -14.36
N PRO A 85 4.26 -21.06 -14.37
CA PRO A 85 3.69 -20.01 -13.54
C PRO A 85 3.81 -20.37 -12.06
N ASN A 86 3.85 -19.36 -11.20
CA ASN A 86 3.86 -19.59 -9.75
C ASN A 86 2.47 -20.04 -9.27
N TRP A 87 2.27 -21.35 -9.16
CA TRP A 87 1.00 -21.96 -8.76
C TRP A 87 0.56 -21.55 -7.35
N VAL A 88 1.52 -21.23 -6.45
CA VAL A 88 1.18 -20.75 -5.10
C VAL A 88 0.48 -19.38 -5.20
N VAL A 89 1.03 -18.46 -5.99
CA VAL A 89 0.43 -17.14 -6.21
C VAL A 89 -0.96 -17.28 -6.84
N LEU A 90 -1.08 -18.09 -7.88
CA LEU A 90 -2.36 -18.30 -8.57
C LEU A 90 -3.40 -18.98 -7.69
N GLY A 91 -3.02 -20.04 -6.98
CA GLY A 91 -3.91 -20.77 -6.08
C GLY A 91 -4.39 -19.91 -4.90
N CYS A 92 -3.46 -19.17 -4.27
CA CYS A 92 -3.81 -18.28 -3.17
C CYS A 92 -4.64 -17.07 -3.65
N THR A 93 -4.38 -16.55 -4.85
CA THR A 93 -5.24 -15.50 -5.45
C THR A 93 -6.65 -16.04 -5.74
N GLY A 94 -6.74 -17.24 -6.31
CA GLY A 94 -8.02 -17.92 -6.54
C GLY A 94 -8.79 -18.17 -5.23
N GLY A 95 -8.11 -18.63 -4.19
CA GLY A 95 -8.67 -18.78 -2.85
C GLY A 95 -9.15 -17.46 -2.27
N GLY A 96 -8.36 -16.39 -2.41
CA GLY A 96 -8.73 -15.04 -1.99
C GLY A 96 -9.98 -14.51 -2.69
N VAL A 97 -10.06 -14.69 -3.99
CA VAL A 97 -11.25 -14.36 -4.80
C VAL A 97 -12.47 -15.16 -4.35
N PHE A 98 -12.32 -16.48 -4.21
CA PHE A 98 -13.41 -17.37 -3.81
C PHE A 98 -13.98 -17.01 -2.44
N PHE A 99 -13.13 -16.89 -1.41
CA PHE A 99 -13.57 -16.53 -0.07
C PHE A 99 -14.05 -15.08 0.00
N GLY A 100 -13.47 -14.16 -0.78
CA GLY A 100 -13.94 -12.79 -0.92
C GLY A 100 -15.38 -12.73 -1.47
N LEU A 101 -15.67 -13.46 -2.52
CA LEU A 101 -17.03 -13.54 -3.08
C LEU A 101 -18.01 -14.20 -2.11
N LEU A 102 -17.60 -15.29 -1.43
CA LEU A 102 -18.43 -15.93 -0.42
C LEU A 102 -18.76 -14.99 0.76
N SER A 103 -17.86 -14.08 1.10
CA SER A 103 -18.08 -13.10 2.18
C SER A 103 -19.20 -12.09 1.86
N LEU A 104 -19.67 -12.01 0.63
CA LEU A 104 -20.87 -11.24 0.26
C LEU A 104 -22.16 -11.86 0.78
N VAL A 105 -22.15 -13.15 1.09
CA VAL A 105 -23.31 -13.84 1.69
C VAL A 105 -23.36 -13.45 3.17
N PRO A 106 -24.49 -12.88 3.66
CA PRO A 106 -24.55 -12.31 5.02
C PRO A 106 -24.17 -13.27 6.16
N LEU A 107 -24.49 -14.56 6.02
CA LEU A 107 -24.16 -15.60 7.01
C LEU A 107 -22.70 -16.07 6.94
N LEU A 108 -22.01 -15.79 5.84
CA LEU A 108 -20.66 -16.27 5.55
C LEU A 108 -19.62 -15.13 5.58
N PHE A 109 -19.97 -13.94 6.07
CA PHE A 109 -19.08 -12.77 6.06
C PHE A 109 -17.72 -13.03 6.75
N TRP A 110 -17.70 -13.85 7.79
CA TRP A 110 -16.48 -14.21 8.53
C TRP A 110 -15.49 -15.07 7.72
N ILE A 111 -15.97 -15.76 6.67
CA ILE A 111 -15.10 -16.54 5.76
C ILE A 111 -14.14 -15.64 4.99
N GLY A 112 -14.45 -14.36 4.83
CA GLY A 112 -13.57 -13.37 4.23
C GLY A 112 -12.17 -13.32 4.85
N ILE A 113 -12.00 -13.69 6.13
CA ILE A 113 -10.71 -13.72 6.81
C ILE A 113 -9.76 -14.74 6.18
N PHE A 114 -10.27 -15.89 5.70
CA PHE A 114 -9.48 -16.89 4.99
C PHE A 114 -9.06 -16.37 3.61
N GLY A 115 -9.93 -15.57 2.96
CA GLY A 115 -9.60 -14.88 1.72
C GLY A 115 -8.45 -13.89 1.92
N VAL A 116 -8.51 -13.10 2.99
CA VAL A 116 -7.44 -12.17 3.36
C VAL A 116 -6.12 -12.91 3.62
N ALA A 117 -6.14 -13.99 4.39
CA ALA A 117 -4.95 -14.78 4.66
C ALA A 117 -4.34 -15.36 3.36
N ALA A 118 -5.18 -15.90 2.47
CA ALA A 118 -4.73 -16.39 1.17
C ALA A 118 -4.10 -15.28 0.32
N LEU A 119 -4.70 -14.07 0.29
CA LEU A 119 -4.17 -12.93 -0.44
C LEU A 119 -2.83 -12.45 0.11
N VAL A 120 -2.65 -12.44 1.43
CA VAL A 120 -1.36 -12.08 2.05
C VAL A 120 -0.27 -13.07 1.60
N VAL A 121 -0.56 -14.36 1.63
CA VAL A 121 0.39 -15.38 1.14
C VAL A 121 0.70 -15.15 -0.35
N ALA A 122 -0.32 -14.94 -1.18
CA ALA A 122 -0.12 -14.65 -2.60
C ALA A 122 0.76 -13.41 -2.82
N MET A 123 0.56 -12.33 -2.06
CA MET A 123 1.36 -11.11 -2.14
C MET A 123 2.82 -11.37 -1.79
N VAL A 124 3.11 -12.13 -0.73
CA VAL A 124 4.48 -12.45 -0.32
C VAL A 124 5.22 -13.22 -1.41
N PHE A 125 4.57 -14.23 -1.99
CA PHE A 125 5.19 -15.04 -3.05
C PHE A 125 5.32 -14.26 -4.37
N ALA A 126 4.30 -13.49 -4.78
CA ALA A 126 4.37 -12.64 -5.96
C ALA A 126 5.47 -11.57 -5.81
N TYR A 127 5.59 -10.96 -4.64
CA TYR A 127 6.66 -10.03 -4.33
C TYR A 127 8.04 -10.68 -4.44
N LYS A 128 8.22 -11.86 -3.87
CA LYS A 128 9.48 -12.61 -3.95
C LYS A 128 9.89 -12.87 -5.39
N ASP A 129 8.96 -13.26 -6.25
CA ASP A 129 9.22 -13.51 -7.67
C ASP A 129 9.64 -12.24 -8.42
N VAL A 130 8.92 -11.12 -8.17
CA VAL A 130 9.21 -9.83 -8.82
C VAL A 130 10.56 -9.29 -8.35
N VAL A 131 10.84 -9.30 -7.05
CA VAL A 131 12.11 -8.82 -6.48
C VAL A 131 13.30 -9.66 -6.96
N GLY A 132 13.10 -10.97 -7.12
CA GLY A 132 14.12 -11.86 -7.66
C GLY A 132 14.52 -11.53 -9.12
N ALA A 133 13.60 -10.94 -9.88
CA ALA A 133 13.83 -10.56 -11.27
C ALA A 133 14.51 -9.19 -11.44
N TRP A 134 14.55 -8.36 -10.40
CA TRP A 134 15.15 -7.02 -10.50
C TRP A 134 16.65 -7.04 -10.41
N ARG A 135 17.28 -6.31 -11.33
CA ARG A 135 18.75 -6.20 -11.46
C ARG A 135 19.31 -5.12 -10.54
N ASN A 136 18.61 -3.99 -10.44
CA ASN A 136 19.07 -2.86 -9.65
C ASN A 136 18.78 -3.08 -8.15
N PRO A 137 19.81 -3.08 -7.28
CA PRO A 137 19.59 -3.25 -5.84
C PRO A 137 18.74 -2.11 -5.23
N VAL A 138 18.76 -0.92 -5.81
CA VAL A 138 17.92 0.21 -5.35
C VAL A 138 16.44 -0.04 -5.63
N SER A 139 16.11 -0.71 -6.73
CA SER A 139 14.74 -1.12 -7.04
C SER A 139 14.17 -2.04 -5.96
N LYS A 140 14.99 -2.92 -5.39
CA LYS A 140 14.58 -3.80 -4.28
C LYS A 140 14.25 -3.01 -3.03
N ILE A 141 15.07 -2.00 -2.70
CA ILE A 141 14.81 -1.10 -1.57
C ILE A 141 13.53 -0.29 -1.84
N ALA A 142 13.42 0.30 -3.03
CA ALA A 142 12.27 1.10 -3.42
C ALA A 142 10.96 0.30 -3.39
N SER A 143 10.98 -0.97 -3.81
CA SER A 143 9.81 -1.84 -3.75
C SER A 143 9.39 -2.18 -2.32
N PHE A 144 10.35 -2.41 -1.44
CA PHE A 144 10.06 -2.62 -0.04
C PHE A 144 9.44 -1.37 0.58
N MET A 145 9.98 -0.18 0.26
CA MET A 145 9.42 1.10 0.69
C MET A 145 8.03 1.36 0.11
N MET A 146 7.78 0.95 -1.14
CA MET A 146 6.45 0.99 -1.74
C MET A 146 5.45 0.18 -0.90
N ILE A 147 5.77 -1.07 -0.58
CA ILE A 147 4.89 -1.91 0.23
C ILE A 147 4.68 -1.29 1.62
N GLY A 148 5.74 -0.85 2.28
CA GLY A 148 5.65 -0.18 3.58
C GLY A 148 4.76 1.06 3.54
N SER A 149 4.89 1.90 2.49
CA SER A 149 4.06 3.08 2.29
C SER A 149 2.59 2.69 2.08
N LEU A 150 2.32 1.71 1.21
CA LEU A 150 0.96 1.25 0.94
C LEU A 150 0.30 0.67 2.19
N VAL A 151 1.04 -0.12 2.97
CA VAL A 151 0.56 -0.65 4.26
C VAL A 151 0.28 0.47 5.26
N ALA A 152 1.15 1.48 5.35
CA ALA A 152 0.95 2.62 6.24
C ALA A 152 -0.28 3.46 5.88
N TYR A 153 -0.52 3.72 4.58
CA TYR A 153 -1.73 4.41 4.12
C TYR A 153 -2.98 3.55 4.34
N PHE A 154 -2.87 2.25 4.16
CA PHE A 154 -3.93 1.31 4.39
C PHE A 154 -4.29 1.21 5.88
N ASP A 155 -3.31 1.15 6.76
CA ASP A 155 -3.48 1.16 8.21
C ASP A 155 -4.25 2.41 8.66
N ARG A 156 -3.91 3.57 8.12
CA ARG A 156 -4.68 4.80 8.35
C ARG A 156 -6.14 4.71 7.90
N PHE A 157 -6.40 4.05 6.78
CA PHE A 157 -7.75 3.88 6.25
C PHE A 157 -8.64 3.08 7.19
N TYR A 158 -8.09 2.05 7.84
CA TYR A 158 -8.82 1.21 8.80
C TYR A 158 -9.00 1.86 10.17
N ASN A 159 -8.05 2.65 10.59
CA ASN A 159 -8.00 3.18 11.95
C ASN A 159 -8.72 4.52 12.12
N ILE A 160 -9.09 5.20 11.04
CA ILE A 160 -9.81 6.49 11.11
C ILE A 160 -11.17 6.38 11.83
N PRO A 161 -11.99 5.31 11.65
CA PRO A 161 -13.31 5.25 12.25
C PRO A 161 -13.35 4.86 13.71
N MET A 162 -12.31 4.23 14.24
CA MET A 162 -12.40 3.55 15.54
C MET A 162 -11.89 4.35 16.74
N GLY A 163 -11.41 5.58 16.56
CA GLY A 163 -11.13 6.52 17.64
C GLY A 163 -9.89 6.23 18.48
N LEU A 164 -9.64 7.07 19.35
CA LEU A 164 -8.66 7.41 20.38
C LEU A 164 -7.61 6.37 20.88
N MET A 165 -7.67 5.08 20.55
CA MET A 165 -6.74 4.06 21.07
C MET A 165 -6.08 3.17 20.02
N GLU A 166 -6.22 3.45 18.73
CA GLU A 166 -5.67 2.57 17.73
C GLU A 166 -4.25 2.96 17.35
N THR A 167 -3.40 2.02 17.60
CA THR A 167 -1.98 2.13 17.31
C THR A 167 -1.75 1.72 15.86
N HIS A 168 -1.13 2.60 15.10
CA HIS A 168 -0.67 2.31 13.74
C HIS A 168 0.54 1.36 13.77
N TRP A 169 0.38 0.19 14.41
CA TRP A 169 1.48 -0.74 14.65
C TRP A 169 2.07 -1.32 13.35
N LEU A 170 1.25 -1.51 12.31
CA LEU A 170 1.72 -1.95 10.99
C LEU A 170 2.64 -0.91 10.36
N ALA A 171 2.26 0.36 10.42
CA ALA A 171 3.10 1.46 9.94
C ALA A 171 4.41 1.56 10.75
N GLY A 172 4.35 1.33 12.06
CA GLY A 172 5.51 1.26 12.94
C GLY A 172 6.47 0.12 12.56
N LEU A 173 5.94 -1.08 12.33
CA LEU A 173 6.74 -2.22 11.86
C LEU A 173 7.39 -1.96 10.49
N CYS A 174 6.65 -1.34 9.57
CA CYS A 174 7.20 -0.91 8.28
C CYS A 174 8.34 0.11 8.43
N GLY A 175 8.23 1.04 9.38
CA GLY A 175 9.30 1.98 9.71
C GLY A 175 10.54 1.30 10.24
N ILE A 176 10.41 0.34 11.15
CA ILE A 176 11.52 -0.46 11.66
C ILE A 176 12.18 -1.26 10.54
N ALA A 177 11.40 -1.93 9.73
CA ALA A 177 11.91 -2.69 8.59
C ALA A 177 12.61 -1.78 7.58
N ALA A 178 12.09 -0.58 7.30
CA ALA A 178 12.75 0.43 6.46
C ALA A 178 14.10 0.85 7.02
N PHE A 179 14.21 1.04 8.33
CA PHE A 179 15.48 1.37 8.99
C PHE A 179 16.51 0.25 8.83
N ILE A 180 16.13 -1.01 9.08
CA ILE A 180 17.01 -2.17 8.88
C ILE A 180 17.50 -2.21 7.43
N TYR A 181 16.59 -2.01 6.46
CA TYR A 181 16.95 -1.96 5.05
C TYR A 181 17.93 -0.84 4.72
N LEU A 182 17.74 0.34 5.29
CA LEU A 182 18.67 1.46 5.12
C LEU A 182 20.07 1.11 5.62
N CYS A 183 20.16 0.52 6.82
CA CYS A 183 21.45 0.13 7.40
C CYS A 183 22.19 -0.90 6.51
N VAL A 184 21.46 -1.88 5.97
CA VAL A 184 22.04 -2.95 5.13
C VAL A 184 22.44 -2.44 3.73
N TRP A 185 21.64 -1.53 3.14
CA TRP A 185 21.78 -1.16 1.73
C TRP A 185 22.33 0.25 1.49
N LYS A 186 22.68 1.00 2.54
CA LYS A 186 23.15 2.38 2.45
C LYS A 186 24.27 2.59 1.39
N GLY A 187 25.26 1.71 1.35
CA GLY A 187 26.35 1.79 0.38
C GLY A 187 25.91 1.59 -1.07
N LYS A 188 24.94 0.68 -1.30
CA LYS A 188 24.42 0.40 -2.64
C LYS A 188 23.49 1.50 -3.14
N LEU A 189 22.73 2.13 -2.23
CA LEU A 189 21.88 3.28 -2.55
C LEU A 189 22.72 4.46 -3.07
N ALA A 190 23.88 4.69 -2.48
CA ALA A 190 24.76 5.82 -2.83
C ALA A 190 25.26 5.79 -4.28
N VAL A 191 25.42 4.61 -4.87
CA VAL A 191 26.00 4.43 -6.21
C VAL A 191 24.98 4.66 -7.33
N HIS A 192 23.70 4.32 -7.10
CA HIS A 192 22.68 4.29 -8.14
C HIS A 192 21.78 5.53 -8.20
N LEU A 193 21.83 6.39 -7.18
CA LEU A 193 21.06 7.62 -7.10
C LEU A 193 21.96 8.85 -7.16
N ASP A 194 21.49 9.90 -7.83
CA ASP A 194 22.07 11.24 -7.73
C ASP A 194 21.90 11.82 -6.32
N GLU A 195 22.48 12.98 -6.06
CA GLU A 195 22.45 13.61 -4.74
C GLU A 195 21.00 13.89 -4.27
N ALA A 196 20.16 14.39 -5.15
CA ALA A 196 18.76 14.68 -4.85
C ALA A 196 17.99 13.40 -4.55
N GLY A 197 18.13 12.37 -5.36
CA GLY A 197 17.49 11.07 -5.16
C GLY A 197 17.94 10.40 -3.86
N ARG A 198 19.24 10.44 -3.56
CA ARG A 198 19.81 9.91 -2.32
C ARG A 198 19.30 10.64 -1.08
N SER A 199 19.31 11.98 -1.12
CA SER A 199 18.78 12.81 -0.05
C SER A 199 17.28 12.57 0.17
N GLY A 200 16.50 12.47 -0.92
CA GLY A 200 15.06 12.18 -0.85
C GLY A 200 14.76 10.83 -0.21
N MET A 201 15.47 9.77 -0.61
CA MET A 201 15.31 8.44 0.00
C MET A 201 15.72 8.41 1.48
N GLN A 202 16.81 9.11 1.85
CA GLN A 202 17.23 9.19 3.25
C GLN A 202 16.17 9.89 4.11
N LEU A 203 15.59 11.00 3.64
CA LEU A 203 14.52 11.71 4.36
C LEU A 203 13.28 10.84 4.48
N PHE A 204 12.93 10.08 3.43
CA PHE A 204 11.84 9.13 3.52
C PHE A 204 12.06 8.08 4.62
N PHE A 205 13.25 7.50 4.71
CA PHE A 205 13.61 6.56 5.78
C PHE A 205 13.55 7.19 7.16
N VAL A 206 14.09 8.42 7.31
CA VAL A 206 14.01 9.16 8.58
C VAL A 206 12.56 9.40 8.98
N GLY A 207 11.72 9.81 8.05
CA GLY A 207 10.28 9.97 8.29
C GLY A 207 9.60 8.68 8.71
N ALA A 208 9.93 7.54 8.08
CA ALA A 208 9.41 6.24 8.46
C ALA A 208 9.81 5.83 9.90
N ILE A 209 11.06 6.12 10.29
CA ILE A 209 11.54 5.87 11.66
C ILE A 209 10.81 6.77 12.66
N LEU A 210 10.71 8.08 12.37
CA LEU A 210 9.97 9.01 13.23
C LEU A 210 8.53 8.57 13.42
N TYR A 211 7.89 8.04 12.35
CA TYR A 211 6.54 7.52 12.43
C TYR A 211 6.45 6.26 13.29
N ALA A 212 7.45 5.35 13.21
CA ALA A 212 7.54 4.19 14.08
C ALA A 212 7.67 4.59 15.57
N VAL A 213 8.53 5.57 15.85
CA VAL A 213 8.71 6.10 17.21
C VAL A 213 7.43 6.79 17.70
N ALA A 214 6.76 7.57 16.84
CA ALA A 214 5.47 8.18 17.16
C ALA A 214 4.43 7.12 17.56
N THR A 215 4.38 6.01 16.84
CA THR A 215 3.49 4.89 17.14
C THR A 215 3.78 4.30 18.53
N LEU A 216 5.06 4.15 18.90
CA LEU A 216 5.42 3.66 20.24
C LEU A 216 4.95 4.62 21.35
N PHE A 217 5.06 5.93 21.15
CA PHE A 217 4.58 6.90 22.13
C PHE A 217 3.05 6.87 22.31
N ASN A 218 2.31 6.50 21.27
CA ASN A 218 0.86 6.37 21.33
C ASN A 218 0.37 5.24 22.24
N PHE A 219 1.22 4.25 22.56
CA PHE A 219 0.90 3.22 23.56
C PHE A 219 0.85 3.74 24.99
N PHE A 220 1.44 4.92 25.27
CA PHE A 220 1.53 5.47 26.61
C PHE A 220 0.63 6.70 26.72
N PRO A 221 -0.50 6.62 27.45
CA PRO A 221 -1.48 7.71 27.53
C PRO A 221 -0.90 9.07 27.94
N PHE A 222 0.08 9.05 28.87
CA PHE A 222 0.67 10.27 29.40
C PHE A 222 1.62 11.01 28.44
N VAL A 223 2.13 10.31 27.42
CA VAL A 223 3.08 10.87 26.45
C VAL A 223 2.55 10.85 25.02
N ASN A 224 1.28 10.50 24.84
CA ASN A 224 0.63 10.41 23.52
C ASN A 224 0.77 11.73 22.72
N PHE A 225 0.76 12.89 23.38
CA PHE A 225 0.95 14.17 22.71
C PHE A 225 2.31 14.27 21.99
N LEU A 226 3.38 13.63 22.55
CA LEU A 226 4.68 13.55 21.88
C LEU A 226 4.59 12.67 20.61
N GLY A 227 3.82 11.59 20.65
CA GLY A 227 3.53 10.77 19.48
C GLY A 227 2.88 11.58 18.36
N TRP A 228 1.95 12.46 18.69
CA TRP A 228 1.32 13.39 17.74
C TRP A 228 2.34 14.36 17.11
N ILE A 229 3.18 14.98 17.91
CA ILE A 229 4.23 15.90 17.42
C ILE A 229 5.19 15.16 16.49
N LEU A 230 5.63 13.96 16.88
CA LEU A 230 6.51 13.12 16.06
C LEU A 230 5.85 12.66 14.77
N ALA A 231 4.56 12.34 14.80
CA ALA A 231 3.81 11.97 13.59
C ALA A 231 3.73 13.15 12.60
N VAL A 232 3.48 14.37 13.07
CA VAL A 232 3.49 15.57 12.24
C VAL A 232 4.90 15.83 11.69
N ALA A 233 5.94 15.72 12.52
CA ALA A 233 7.32 15.85 12.07
C ALA A 233 7.67 14.80 11.00
N ALA A 234 7.30 13.54 11.22
CA ALA A 234 7.49 12.47 10.27
C ALA A 234 6.80 12.78 8.93
N TRP A 235 5.57 13.28 8.98
CA TRP A 235 4.81 13.66 7.79
C TRP A 235 5.53 14.75 6.98
N VAL A 236 6.02 15.81 7.64
CA VAL A 236 6.78 16.89 7.00
C VAL A 236 8.09 16.38 6.41
N VAL A 237 8.84 15.54 7.13
CA VAL A 237 10.10 14.97 6.65
C VAL A 237 9.89 14.10 5.41
N VAL A 238 8.84 13.27 5.39
CA VAL A 238 8.47 12.47 4.21
C VAL A 238 8.11 13.38 3.03
N LEU A 239 7.34 14.44 3.26
CA LEU A 239 6.98 15.40 2.23
C LEU A 239 8.23 16.05 1.60
N ILE A 240 9.17 16.49 2.42
CA ILE A 240 10.46 17.04 1.93
C ILE A 240 11.23 15.98 1.15
N GLY A 241 11.19 14.71 1.61
CA GLY A 241 11.78 13.58 0.89
C GLY A 241 11.20 13.44 -0.52
N TYR A 242 9.90 13.52 -0.70
CA TYR A 242 9.26 13.44 -2.01
C TYR A 242 9.58 14.65 -2.90
N ILE A 243 9.68 15.85 -2.34
CA ILE A 243 10.14 17.05 -3.07
C ILE A 243 11.58 16.85 -3.58
N LYS A 244 12.47 16.27 -2.76
CA LYS A 244 13.84 15.96 -3.19
C LYS A 244 13.85 14.89 -4.29
N LEU A 245 13.02 13.84 -4.17
CA LEU A 245 12.87 12.82 -5.23
C LEU A 245 12.35 13.42 -6.53
N MET A 246 11.48 14.43 -6.48
CA MET A 246 11.01 15.15 -7.67
C MET A 246 12.14 15.85 -8.42
N ASN A 247 13.19 16.29 -7.71
CA ASN A 247 14.34 16.95 -8.31
C ASN A 247 15.43 15.97 -8.76
N SER A 248 15.24 14.66 -8.58
CA SER A 248 16.20 13.63 -8.95
C SER A 248 16.17 13.34 -10.46
N THR A 249 17.34 13.19 -11.06
CA THR A 249 17.53 12.76 -12.45
C THR A 249 17.76 11.25 -12.59
N SER A 250 17.73 10.53 -11.46
CA SER A 250 18.03 9.08 -11.41
C SER A 250 16.97 8.21 -12.07
N PHE A 251 15.75 8.71 -12.30
CA PHE A 251 14.59 7.91 -12.71
C PHE A 251 14.37 7.87 -14.24
N GLY A 252 15.41 8.14 -15.03
CA GLY A 252 15.38 7.98 -16.48
C GLY A 252 14.27 8.77 -17.16
N LYS A 253 13.51 8.11 -18.03
CA LYS A 253 12.39 8.71 -18.77
C LYS A 253 11.23 9.17 -17.90
N SER A 254 11.11 8.65 -16.67
CA SER A 254 10.10 9.05 -15.72
C SER A 254 10.34 10.45 -15.16
N GLY A 255 11.58 10.96 -15.19
CA GLY A 255 11.94 12.31 -14.74
C GLY A 255 11.47 12.62 -13.32
N ASN A 256 10.82 13.77 -13.15
CA ASN A 256 10.29 14.25 -11.87
C ASN A 256 8.94 13.63 -11.47
N LYS A 257 8.28 12.89 -12.36
CA LYS A 257 6.93 12.35 -12.14
C LYS A 257 6.81 11.46 -10.90
N PRO A 258 7.77 10.55 -10.60
CA PRO A 258 7.67 9.72 -9.41
C PRO A 258 7.49 10.52 -8.13
N GLY A 259 8.39 11.47 -7.86
CA GLY A 259 8.32 12.33 -6.68
C GLY A 259 7.03 13.19 -6.66
N MET A 260 6.60 13.68 -7.81
CA MET A 260 5.37 14.46 -7.94
C MET A 260 4.13 13.64 -7.54
N PHE A 261 3.97 12.43 -8.04
CA PHE A 261 2.84 11.57 -7.67
C PHE A 261 2.87 11.19 -6.19
N MET A 262 4.04 10.86 -5.65
CA MET A 262 4.19 10.57 -4.22
C MET A 262 3.83 11.78 -3.36
N MET A 263 4.29 12.99 -3.74
CA MET A 263 3.97 14.24 -3.06
C MET A 263 2.48 14.53 -3.08
N ILE A 264 1.85 14.45 -4.25
CA ILE A 264 0.39 14.69 -4.40
C ILE A 264 -0.39 13.69 -3.52
N GLY A 265 -0.07 12.41 -3.59
CA GLY A 265 -0.73 11.41 -2.76
C GLY A 265 -0.55 11.66 -1.27
N HIS A 266 0.64 12.09 -0.86
CA HIS A 266 0.92 12.43 0.54
C HIS A 266 0.14 13.65 1.03
N LEU A 267 -0.03 14.66 0.18
CA LEU A 267 -0.88 15.83 0.47
C LEU A 267 -2.37 15.46 0.51
N VAL A 268 -2.83 14.67 -0.44
CA VAL A 268 -4.22 14.17 -0.46
C VAL A 268 -4.54 13.34 0.78
N ALA A 269 -3.55 12.66 1.36
CA ALA A 269 -3.71 11.90 2.60
C ALA A 269 -4.08 12.76 3.82
N ILE A 270 -3.94 14.09 3.78
CA ILE A 270 -4.47 14.98 4.82
C ILE A 270 -6.00 14.86 4.90
N LEU A 271 -6.65 14.63 3.76
CA LEU A 271 -8.09 14.44 3.65
C LEU A 271 -8.52 12.98 3.82
N SER A 272 -7.65 12.13 4.39
CA SER A 272 -7.88 10.69 4.55
C SER A 272 -9.07 10.31 5.45
N PHE A 273 -9.61 11.28 6.21
CA PHE A 273 -10.88 11.12 6.90
C PHE A 273 -12.06 10.89 5.93
N ILE A 274 -11.90 11.21 4.64
CA ILE A 274 -12.85 10.86 3.59
C ILE A 274 -12.29 9.63 2.85
N PRO A 275 -12.97 8.47 2.84
CA PRO A 275 -12.47 7.21 2.27
C PRO A 275 -11.97 7.31 0.83
N LEU A 276 -12.67 8.10 0.00
CA LEU A 276 -12.29 8.30 -1.40
C LEU A 276 -10.91 8.97 -1.54
N PHE A 277 -10.61 9.97 -0.72
CA PHE A 277 -9.31 10.65 -0.75
C PHE A 277 -8.19 9.73 -0.25
N ASN A 278 -8.47 8.84 0.70
CA ASN A 278 -7.50 7.86 1.14
C ASN A 278 -7.13 6.86 0.03
N LEU A 279 -8.12 6.36 -0.72
CA LEU A 279 -7.87 5.51 -1.89
C LEU A 279 -7.09 6.27 -2.98
N ALA A 280 -7.42 7.53 -3.22
CA ALA A 280 -6.70 8.38 -4.17
C ALA A 280 -5.25 8.61 -3.73
N ALA A 281 -5.01 8.84 -2.44
CA ALA A 281 -3.68 8.97 -1.87
C ALA A 281 -2.86 7.69 -2.05
N LEU A 282 -3.46 6.53 -1.70
CA LEU A 282 -2.86 5.21 -1.87
C LEU A 282 -2.47 4.94 -3.33
N ALA A 283 -3.40 5.19 -4.26
CA ALA A 283 -3.17 4.99 -5.69
C ALA A 283 -2.05 5.91 -6.22
N SER A 284 -2.06 7.19 -5.84
CA SER A 284 -1.07 8.18 -6.27
C SER A 284 0.33 7.84 -5.75
N VAL A 285 0.47 7.51 -4.46
CA VAL A 285 1.75 7.11 -3.87
C VAL A 285 2.25 5.81 -4.51
N GLY A 286 1.38 4.80 -4.66
CA GLY A 286 1.72 3.54 -5.29
C GLY A 286 2.20 3.72 -6.73
N PHE A 287 1.52 4.56 -7.51
CA PHE A 287 1.90 4.88 -8.88
C PHE A 287 3.25 5.61 -8.95
N GLY A 288 3.51 6.55 -8.05
CA GLY A 288 4.80 7.22 -7.94
C GLY A 288 5.95 6.25 -7.65
N TRP A 289 5.77 5.33 -6.70
CA TRP A 289 6.75 4.27 -6.42
C TRP A 289 6.98 3.36 -7.62
N TRP A 290 5.93 2.97 -8.32
CA TRP A 290 6.04 2.17 -9.53
C TRP A 290 6.87 2.86 -10.61
N MET A 291 6.58 4.13 -10.88
CA MET A 291 7.34 4.90 -11.88
C MET A 291 8.82 5.01 -11.51
N MET A 292 9.11 5.18 -10.21
CA MET A 292 10.48 5.22 -9.71
C MET A 292 11.21 3.90 -9.95
N ILE A 293 10.60 2.77 -9.57
CA ILE A 293 11.17 1.44 -9.74
C ILE A 293 11.40 1.15 -11.22
N SER A 294 10.40 1.45 -12.07
CA SER A 294 10.53 1.25 -13.52
C SER A 294 11.67 2.07 -14.11
N GLY A 295 11.84 3.33 -13.69
CA GLY A 295 12.90 4.20 -14.16
C GLY A 295 14.28 3.74 -13.69
N LEU A 296 14.41 3.17 -12.49
CA LEU A 296 15.66 2.60 -11.99
C LEU A 296 16.05 1.33 -12.73
N GLU A 297 15.08 0.48 -13.07
CA GLU A 297 15.33 -0.75 -13.82
C GLU A 297 15.65 -0.51 -15.30
N GLU A 298 15.17 0.60 -15.90
CA GLU A 298 15.56 0.98 -17.27
C GLU A 298 17.04 1.34 -17.38
N LYS A 299 17.66 1.79 -16.30
CA LYS A 299 19.08 2.19 -16.26
C LYS A 299 20.03 1.05 -15.87
N ALA A 300 19.52 -0.06 -15.33
CA ALA A 300 20.30 -1.22 -14.91
C ALA A 300 20.47 -2.25 -16.05
#